data_c47ec5e195186ac5355f3d6e8d17a348
#
_entry.id   c47ec5e195186ac5355f3d6e8d17a348
#
_cell.length_a   1.000
_cell.length_b   1.000
_cell.length_c   1.000
_cell.angle_alpha   90.00
_cell.angle_beta   90.00
_cell.angle_gamma   90.00
#
_symmetry.space_group_name_H-M   'P 1'
#
loop_
_entity.id
_entity.type
_entity.pdbx_description
1 polymer ?
#
loop_
_entity_poly.entity_id
_entity_poly.type
_entity_poly.pdbx_seq_one_letter_code
_entity_poly.pdbx_strand_id
1 'polypeptide(L)'
;EGGWPFPRERLADIHVDLLNAGATSVAWVAVFSEPDRFGGDGIFARALSYHPSVIAMFETGGYKEIPQTEGTVILGDDVGGIEATGVTQNIQILRDVSLQGIVSAPVDVDNLVRRMPLLMRSPDGWMASFGTQLLKAVTGTNTYVIKTNVSGIQEVRVKQLNPIPTDRHGRVWVNWVEADSTTLDKMDVEGKMVIVGTTAKGILPQVATPKGLLYPHQIQAALVETVLHASNKRMPAIPPIAMFCEAVVFLVGVFLVFLALNYLGVYAGLILSVGVMSSTALLGVYLIRNGILIDVTWPLISEFVVASTTFYLNYKEQYKLRQQIKKQFEHYLDPRQVKRLQDNPELLKLGGEKKYCTFLFTDVRGFTALSESVTPEE
;
A
#
# COMPACT_ATOMS: atom_id res chain seq x y z
N GLU A 1 -29.91 28.88 6.72
CA GLU A 1 -30.23 28.01 5.57
C GLU A 1 -30.82 26.71 6.10
N GLY A 2 -31.93 26.22 5.51
CA GLY A 2 -32.58 24.98 5.96
C GLY A 2 -31.67 23.74 5.93
N GLY A 3 -32.12 22.65 6.56
CA GLY A 3 -31.38 21.38 6.57
C GLY A 3 -31.47 20.64 5.24
N TRP A 4 -30.49 19.77 4.96
CA TRP A 4 -30.53 18.83 3.83
C TRP A 4 -31.69 17.82 4.00
N PRO A 5 -32.40 17.39 2.93
CA PRO A 5 -32.18 17.74 1.52
C PRO A 5 -32.79 19.08 1.13
N PHE A 6 -32.04 19.87 0.36
CA PHE A 6 -32.57 21.11 -0.24
C PHE A 6 -33.54 20.81 -1.38
N PRO A 7 -34.54 21.71 -1.63
CA PRO A 7 -35.35 21.67 -2.85
C PRO A 7 -34.48 21.69 -4.12
N ARG A 8 -34.92 21.04 -5.20
CA ARG A 8 -34.19 21.02 -6.49
C ARG A 8 -33.96 22.43 -7.06
N GLU A 9 -34.87 23.33 -6.82
CA GLU A 9 -34.73 24.75 -7.21
C GLU A 9 -33.49 25.38 -6.57
N ARG A 10 -33.27 25.15 -5.28
CA ARG A 10 -32.09 25.67 -4.58
C ARG A 10 -30.79 25.01 -5.10
N LEU A 11 -30.82 23.72 -5.46
CA LEU A 11 -29.67 23.06 -6.08
C LEU A 11 -29.38 23.63 -7.47
N ALA A 12 -30.42 24.00 -8.22
CA ALA A 12 -30.27 24.68 -9.51
C ALA A 12 -29.60 26.05 -9.36
N ASP A 13 -30.01 26.87 -8.37
CA ASP A 13 -29.39 28.16 -8.09
C ASP A 13 -27.88 27.96 -7.79
N ILE A 14 -27.55 27.06 -6.86
CA ILE A 14 -26.15 26.75 -6.52
C ILE A 14 -25.36 26.32 -7.75
N HIS A 15 -25.93 25.47 -8.61
CA HIS A 15 -25.29 25.00 -9.83
C HIS A 15 -24.96 26.16 -10.79
N VAL A 16 -25.92 27.03 -11.01
CA VAL A 16 -25.77 28.20 -11.86
C VAL A 16 -24.79 29.21 -11.27
N ASP A 17 -24.84 29.44 -9.97
CA ASP A 17 -23.90 30.33 -9.26
C ASP A 17 -22.44 29.87 -9.42
N LEU A 18 -22.18 28.57 -9.29
CA LEU A 18 -20.86 27.98 -9.51
C LEU A 18 -20.38 28.13 -10.95
N LEU A 19 -21.25 27.94 -11.94
CA LEU A 19 -20.93 28.17 -13.35
C LEU A 19 -20.66 29.65 -13.63
N ASN A 20 -21.46 30.55 -13.10
CA ASN A 20 -21.26 32.00 -13.22
C ASN A 20 -19.97 32.47 -12.54
N ALA A 21 -19.53 31.79 -11.49
CA ALA A 21 -18.25 32.03 -10.82
C ALA A 21 -17.04 31.43 -11.62
N GLY A 22 -17.27 30.84 -12.80
CA GLY A 22 -16.22 30.39 -13.70
C GLY A 22 -15.83 28.92 -13.58
N ALA A 23 -16.62 28.08 -12.88
CA ALA A 23 -16.39 26.65 -12.86
C ALA A 23 -16.48 26.03 -14.27
N THR A 24 -15.51 25.18 -14.61
CA THR A 24 -15.49 24.48 -15.93
C THR A 24 -16.48 23.33 -16.01
N SER A 25 -16.83 22.74 -14.87
CA SER A 25 -17.82 21.68 -14.74
C SER A 25 -18.25 21.57 -13.27
N VAL A 26 -19.53 21.23 -13.06
CA VAL A 26 -20.08 21.01 -11.71
C VAL A 26 -20.64 19.60 -11.63
N ALA A 27 -20.17 18.83 -10.66
CA ALA A 27 -20.54 17.44 -10.45
C ALA A 27 -21.13 17.22 -9.06
N TRP A 28 -22.24 16.48 -8.96
CA TRP A 28 -23.00 16.30 -7.72
C TRP A 28 -22.86 14.88 -7.20
N VAL A 29 -22.23 14.70 -6.06
CA VAL A 29 -22.19 13.42 -5.35
C VAL A 29 -23.48 13.25 -4.53
N ALA A 30 -24.58 13.18 -5.27
CA ALA A 30 -25.92 12.94 -4.74
C ALA A 30 -26.71 12.14 -5.78
N VAL A 31 -27.60 11.26 -5.31
CA VAL A 31 -28.54 10.51 -6.16
C VAL A 31 -29.93 11.10 -5.98
N PHE A 32 -30.59 11.32 -7.09
CA PHE A 32 -31.92 11.89 -7.17
C PHE A 32 -32.88 10.82 -7.72
N SER A 33 -33.12 9.79 -6.91
CA SER A 33 -33.90 8.61 -7.32
C SER A 33 -35.42 8.80 -7.25
N GLU A 34 -35.86 9.87 -6.61
CA GLU A 34 -37.28 10.20 -6.45
C GLU A 34 -37.56 11.64 -6.94
N PRO A 35 -38.76 11.91 -7.48
CA PRO A 35 -39.18 13.25 -7.82
C PRO A 35 -39.14 14.22 -6.63
N ASP A 36 -38.82 15.46 -6.94
CA ASP A 36 -38.82 16.53 -5.92
C ASP A 36 -40.23 16.82 -5.42
N ARG A 37 -40.41 16.86 -4.11
CA ARG A 37 -41.68 17.15 -3.48
C ARG A 37 -42.23 18.52 -3.83
N PHE A 38 -41.36 19.45 -4.23
CA PHE A 38 -41.68 20.84 -4.56
C PHE A 38 -41.76 21.06 -6.08
N GLY A 39 -41.55 20.01 -6.89
CA GLY A 39 -41.69 20.09 -8.35
C GLY A 39 -40.51 20.76 -9.07
N GLY A 40 -39.38 20.95 -8.39
CA GLY A 40 -38.19 21.64 -8.93
C GLY A 40 -37.33 20.84 -9.92
N ASP A 41 -37.65 19.58 -10.22
CA ASP A 41 -36.83 18.70 -11.08
C ASP A 41 -36.56 19.29 -12.46
N GLY A 42 -37.57 19.90 -13.09
CA GLY A 42 -37.42 20.55 -14.40
C GLY A 42 -36.50 21.77 -14.37
N ILE A 43 -36.49 22.51 -13.25
CA ILE A 43 -35.61 23.67 -13.06
C ILE A 43 -34.17 23.18 -12.92
N PHE A 44 -33.96 22.15 -12.10
CA PHE A 44 -32.63 21.58 -11.89
C PHE A 44 -32.11 20.89 -13.16
N ALA A 45 -32.94 20.16 -13.89
CA ALA A 45 -32.59 19.58 -15.20
C ALA A 45 -32.12 20.65 -16.19
N ARG A 46 -32.81 21.79 -16.24
CA ARG A 46 -32.40 22.92 -17.08
C ARG A 46 -31.04 23.48 -16.65
N ALA A 47 -30.81 23.64 -15.35
CA ALA A 47 -29.52 24.10 -14.83
C ALA A 47 -28.37 23.13 -15.21
N LEU A 48 -28.59 21.82 -15.06
CA LEU A 48 -27.62 20.78 -15.45
C LEU A 48 -27.31 20.78 -16.95
N SER A 49 -28.22 21.20 -17.81
CA SER A 49 -28.05 21.21 -19.27
C SER A 49 -27.19 22.37 -19.80
N TYR A 50 -26.88 23.38 -18.99
CA TYR A 50 -26.07 24.53 -19.42
C TYR A 50 -24.61 24.17 -19.73
N HIS A 51 -24.06 23.22 -18.99
CA HIS A 51 -22.71 22.69 -19.18
C HIS A 51 -22.70 21.18 -18.93
N PRO A 52 -21.74 20.43 -19.49
CA PRO A 52 -21.60 19.00 -19.19
C PRO A 52 -21.48 18.79 -17.66
N SER A 53 -22.52 18.21 -17.08
CA SER A 53 -22.66 17.99 -15.64
C SER A 53 -22.66 16.52 -15.32
N VAL A 54 -22.19 16.14 -14.14
CA VAL A 54 -22.17 14.75 -13.67
C VAL A 54 -22.98 14.63 -12.39
N ILE A 55 -23.87 13.65 -12.33
CA ILE A 55 -24.59 13.29 -11.10
C ILE A 55 -24.27 11.84 -10.72
N ALA A 56 -24.28 11.57 -9.41
CA ALA A 56 -23.85 10.28 -8.88
C ALA A 56 -24.90 9.17 -9.13
N MET A 57 -24.42 7.95 -9.28
CA MET A 57 -25.13 6.71 -9.00
C MET A 57 -24.45 6.00 -7.84
N PHE A 58 -25.24 5.39 -6.95
CA PHE A 58 -24.72 4.58 -5.86
C PHE A 58 -24.96 3.09 -6.14
N GLU A 59 -23.96 2.28 -5.81
CA GLU A 59 -24.08 0.84 -5.90
C GLU A 59 -25.08 0.33 -4.84
N THR A 60 -25.95 -0.56 -5.26
CA THR A 60 -27.00 -1.19 -4.44
C THR A 60 -27.10 -2.67 -4.80
N GLY A 61 -27.72 -3.46 -3.94
CA GLY A 61 -27.91 -4.90 -4.19
C GLY A 61 -29.00 -5.18 -5.23
N GLY A 62 -28.64 -5.17 -6.50
CA GLY A 62 -29.51 -5.50 -7.64
C GLY A 62 -29.87 -4.29 -8.52
N TYR A 63 -30.25 -4.60 -9.75
CA TYR A 63 -30.72 -3.61 -10.73
C TYR A 63 -32.25 -3.58 -10.75
N LYS A 64 -32.83 -2.41 -10.53
CA LYS A 64 -34.25 -2.17 -10.86
C LYS A 64 -34.42 -1.94 -12.34
N GLU A 65 -33.48 -1.20 -12.95
CA GLU A 65 -33.36 -0.94 -14.37
C GLU A 65 -31.89 -1.01 -14.74
N ILE A 66 -31.56 -1.48 -15.94
CA ILE A 66 -30.19 -1.51 -16.43
C ILE A 66 -29.78 -0.08 -16.78
N PRO A 67 -28.68 0.46 -16.21
CA PRO A 67 -28.26 1.82 -16.50
C PRO A 67 -27.72 1.93 -17.93
N GLN A 68 -27.78 3.13 -18.50
CA GLN A 68 -27.14 3.42 -19.77
C GLN A 68 -25.63 3.16 -19.67
N THR A 69 -25.13 2.34 -20.58
CA THR A 69 -23.71 2.00 -20.65
C THR A 69 -22.93 3.01 -21.46
N GLU A 70 -21.65 3.10 -21.20
CA GLU A 70 -20.72 3.98 -21.90
C GLU A 70 -20.25 3.34 -23.22
N GLY A 71 -20.06 4.17 -24.24
CA GLY A 71 -19.37 3.74 -25.44
C GLY A 71 -17.93 3.33 -25.09
N THR A 72 -17.60 2.07 -25.34
CA THR A 72 -16.28 1.52 -25.06
C THR A 72 -15.69 0.85 -26.29
N VAL A 73 -14.39 1.01 -26.50
CA VAL A 73 -13.60 0.26 -27.49
C VAL A 73 -12.63 -0.62 -26.72
N ILE A 74 -12.74 -1.93 -26.89
CA ILE A 74 -11.87 -2.91 -26.24
C ILE A 74 -10.79 -3.33 -27.22
N LEU A 75 -9.53 -3.18 -26.81
CA LEU A 75 -8.34 -3.62 -27.53
C LEU A 75 -7.77 -4.87 -26.85
N GLY A 76 -8.11 -6.02 -27.37
CA GLY A 76 -7.82 -7.35 -26.81
C GLY A 76 -9.08 -8.11 -26.45
N ASP A 77 -8.96 -9.09 -25.56
CA ASP A 77 -10.08 -9.92 -25.09
C ASP A 77 -10.96 -9.12 -24.11
N ASP A 78 -12.29 -9.33 -24.15
CA ASP A 78 -13.21 -8.71 -23.20
C ASP A 78 -13.17 -9.42 -21.84
N VAL A 79 -12.07 -9.23 -21.12
CA VAL A 79 -11.78 -9.85 -19.82
C VAL A 79 -11.45 -8.82 -18.78
N GLY A 80 -11.69 -9.16 -17.51
CA GLY A 80 -11.40 -8.29 -16.35
C GLY A 80 -12.51 -7.29 -16.05
N GLY A 81 -12.22 -6.37 -15.16
CA GLY A 81 -13.17 -5.40 -14.61
C GLY A 81 -13.81 -5.88 -13.30
N ILE A 82 -14.45 -4.95 -12.60
CA ILE A 82 -15.27 -5.20 -11.43
C ILE A 82 -16.73 -5.13 -11.87
N GLU A 83 -17.50 -6.13 -11.50
CA GLU A 83 -18.94 -6.13 -11.71
C GLU A 83 -19.61 -5.31 -10.60
N ALA A 84 -20.45 -4.35 -10.99
CA ALA A 84 -21.34 -3.69 -10.07
C ALA A 84 -22.50 -4.64 -9.73
N THR A 85 -22.87 -4.73 -8.48
CA THR A 85 -23.96 -5.61 -8.02
C THR A 85 -25.34 -5.05 -8.34
N GLY A 86 -25.41 -3.79 -8.69
CA GLY A 86 -26.59 -3.02 -9.05
C GLY A 86 -26.37 -1.55 -8.75
N VAL A 87 -27.20 -0.67 -9.31
CA VAL A 87 -27.10 0.78 -9.08
C VAL A 87 -28.46 1.40 -8.85
N THR A 88 -28.53 2.38 -7.95
CA THR A 88 -29.66 3.29 -7.85
C THR A 88 -29.41 4.44 -8.83
N GLN A 89 -30.34 4.61 -9.77
CA GLN A 89 -30.27 5.64 -10.80
C GLN A 89 -31.03 6.91 -10.39
N ASN A 90 -30.70 7.99 -11.06
CA ASN A 90 -31.45 9.23 -10.94
C ASN A 90 -32.78 9.14 -11.74
N ILE A 91 -33.72 10.06 -11.47
CA ILE A 91 -34.96 10.16 -12.26
C ILE A 91 -34.67 10.50 -13.73
N GLN A 92 -35.53 10.06 -14.64
CA GLN A 92 -35.31 10.15 -16.08
C GLN A 92 -34.98 11.57 -16.56
N ILE A 93 -35.74 12.59 -16.09
CA ILE A 93 -35.54 13.97 -16.53
C ILE A 93 -34.12 14.51 -16.24
N LEU A 94 -33.45 14.04 -15.18
CA LEU A 94 -32.09 14.41 -14.86
C LEU A 94 -31.08 13.56 -15.64
N ARG A 95 -31.37 12.26 -15.87
CA ARG A 95 -30.55 11.37 -16.70
C ARG A 95 -30.40 11.86 -18.13
N ASP A 96 -31.45 12.43 -18.70
CA ASP A 96 -31.48 12.86 -20.11
C ASP A 96 -30.54 14.07 -20.35
N VAL A 97 -30.18 14.82 -19.34
CA VAL A 97 -29.42 16.08 -19.47
C VAL A 97 -28.05 16.07 -18.78
N SER A 98 -27.71 14.99 -18.07
CA SER A 98 -26.46 14.90 -17.33
C SER A 98 -25.79 13.52 -17.50
N LEU A 99 -24.49 13.50 -17.32
CA LEU A 99 -23.73 12.26 -17.26
C LEU A 99 -23.91 11.57 -15.91
N GLN A 100 -23.91 10.24 -15.92
CA GLN A 100 -24.10 9.43 -14.73
C GLN A 100 -22.78 8.75 -14.32
N GLY A 101 -22.35 8.82 -13.08
CA GLY A 101 -21.13 8.19 -12.62
C GLY A 101 -21.29 7.43 -11.30
N ILE A 102 -20.70 6.23 -11.21
CA ILE A 102 -20.75 5.40 -10.01
C ILE A 102 -19.76 5.93 -8.96
N VAL A 103 -20.24 6.11 -7.73
CA VAL A 103 -19.42 6.61 -6.60
C VAL A 103 -18.84 5.45 -5.76
N SER A 104 -19.07 4.21 -6.12
CA SER A 104 -18.56 3.06 -5.36
C SER A 104 -17.05 3.08 -5.21
N ALA A 105 -16.59 2.78 -4.01
CA ALA A 105 -15.19 2.68 -3.64
C ALA A 105 -14.91 1.28 -3.07
N PRO A 106 -14.58 0.27 -3.90
CA PRO A 106 -14.29 -1.07 -3.43
C PRO A 106 -13.12 -1.06 -2.45
N VAL A 107 -13.33 -1.68 -1.30
CA VAL A 107 -12.30 -1.79 -0.25
C VAL A 107 -11.33 -2.93 -0.53
N ASP A 108 -10.10 -2.78 -0.09
CA ASP A 108 -9.12 -3.87 -0.04
C ASP A 108 -9.41 -4.82 1.14
N VAL A 109 -8.66 -5.91 1.27
CA VAL A 109 -8.89 -6.96 2.30
C VAL A 109 -8.85 -6.46 3.74
N ASP A 110 -8.27 -5.31 3.99
CA ASP A 110 -8.18 -4.65 5.29
C ASP A 110 -9.20 -3.52 5.49
N ASN A 111 -10.23 -3.47 4.65
CA ASN A 111 -11.30 -2.47 4.62
C ASN A 111 -10.83 -1.03 4.34
N LEU A 112 -9.63 -0.84 3.75
CA LEU A 112 -9.18 0.46 3.29
C LEU A 112 -9.38 0.60 1.77
N VAL A 113 -9.81 1.78 1.34
CA VAL A 113 -9.83 2.14 -0.08
C VAL A 113 -8.46 2.69 -0.46
N ARG A 114 -7.72 1.96 -1.29
CA ARG A 114 -6.45 2.41 -1.88
C ARG A 114 -6.51 2.56 -3.38
N ARG A 115 -7.43 1.82 -3.99
CA ARG A 115 -7.57 1.73 -5.44
C ARG A 115 -9.01 2.01 -5.84
N MET A 116 -9.18 2.76 -6.91
CA MET A 116 -10.49 3.10 -7.44
C MET A 116 -10.65 2.55 -8.86
N PRO A 117 -11.81 1.95 -9.20
CA PRO A 117 -12.09 1.55 -10.57
C PRO A 117 -12.33 2.80 -11.43
N LEU A 118 -11.80 2.79 -12.65
CA LEU A 118 -12.14 3.81 -13.65
C LEU A 118 -13.46 3.48 -14.32
N LEU A 119 -13.66 2.19 -14.61
CA LEU A 119 -14.87 1.65 -15.20
C LEU A 119 -15.31 0.40 -14.43
N MET A 120 -16.62 0.16 -14.36
CA MET A 120 -17.24 -1.03 -13.77
C MET A 120 -18.16 -1.71 -14.80
N ARG A 121 -18.30 -3.02 -14.70
CA ARG A 121 -19.20 -3.78 -15.58
C ARG A 121 -20.64 -3.72 -15.06
N SER A 122 -21.56 -3.59 -15.99
CA SER A 122 -22.98 -3.90 -15.81
C SER A 122 -23.40 -5.06 -16.73
N PRO A 123 -24.61 -5.61 -16.61
CA PRO A 123 -25.08 -6.66 -17.50
C PRO A 123 -24.98 -6.34 -18.99
N ASP A 124 -25.16 -5.06 -19.38
CA ASP A 124 -25.21 -4.64 -20.78
C ASP A 124 -23.95 -3.91 -21.28
N GLY A 125 -22.92 -3.73 -20.41
CA GLY A 125 -21.69 -3.07 -20.83
C GLY A 125 -20.95 -2.37 -19.69
N TRP A 126 -20.27 -1.30 -19.98
CA TRP A 126 -19.42 -0.60 -19.05
C TRP A 126 -20.05 0.70 -18.53
N MET A 127 -19.88 0.95 -17.24
CA MET A 127 -20.28 2.18 -16.56
C MET A 127 -19.02 2.88 -16.02
N ALA A 128 -18.97 4.20 -16.17
CA ALA A 128 -17.83 4.95 -15.64
C ALA A 128 -17.99 5.26 -14.14
N SER A 129 -16.87 5.28 -13.41
CA SER A 129 -16.85 5.88 -12.09
C SER A 129 -17.10 7.39 -12.18
N PHE A 130 -17.57 7.97 -11.09
CA PHE A 130 -17.95 9.39 -11.05
C PHE A 130 -16.79 10.32 -11.46
N GLY A 131 -15.59 10.08 -10.93
CA GLY A 131 -14.40 10.86 -11.29
C GLY A 131 -14.01 10.70 -12.76
N THR A 132 -14.12 9.48 -13.30
CA THR A 132 -13.85 9.22 -14.74
C THR A 132 -14.87 9.90 -15.64
N GLN A 133 -16.13 9.95 -15.20
CA GLN A 133 -17.20 10.64 -15.93
C GLN A 133 -16.99 12.16 -15.92
N LEU A 134 -16.49 12.72 -14.81
CA LEU A 134 -16.13 14.13 -14.74
C LEU A 134 -14.99 14.48 -15.72
N LEU A 135 -13.96 13.63 -15.81
CA LEU A 135 -12.89 13.80 -16.81
C LEU A 135 -13.43 13.72 -18.25
N LYS A 136 -14.38 12.82 -18.51
CA LYS A 136 -15.07 12.75 -19.81
C LYS A 136 -15.85 14.02 -20.11
N ALA A 137 -16.57 14.56 -19.13
CA ALA A 137 -17.35 15.80 -19.27
C ALA A 137 -16.47 16.97 -19.72
N VAL A 138 -15.32 17.14 -19.08
CA VAL A 138 -14.39 18.25 -19.38
C VAL A 138 -13.65 18.04 -20.71
N THR A 139 -13.30 16.81 -21.05
CA THR A 139 -12.60 16.52 -22.33
C THR A 139 -13.51 16.44 -23.54
N GLY A 140 -14.84 16.44 -23.37
CA GLY A 140 -15.83 16.37 -24.45
C GLY A 140 -15.76 15.07 -25.25
N THR A 141 -15.34 13.97 -24.63
CA THR A 141 -15.23 12.67 -25.32
C THR A 141 -16.48 11.83 -25.16
N ASN A 142 -16.73 10.92 -26.11
CA ASN A 142 -17.92 10.06 -26.06
C ASN A 142 -17.58 8.59 -25.79
N THR A 143 -16.30 8.20 -25.84
CA THR A 143 -15.89 6.80 -25.73
C THR A 143 -14.66 6.64 -24.84
N TYR A 144 -14.60 5.50 -24.16
CA TYR A 144 -13.42 5.00 -23.46
C TYR A 144 -12.71 3.93 -24.29
N VAL A 145 -11.40 3.84 -24.18
CA VAL A 145 -10.63 2.74 -24.77
C VAL A 145 -10.07 1.91 -23.62
N ILE A 146 -10.36 0.63 -23.62
CA ILE A 146 -9.90 -0.35 -22.63
C ILE A 146 -8.94 -1.28 -23.34
N LYS A 147 -7.69 -1.33 -22.90
CA LYS A 147 -6.71 -2.27 -23.40
C LYS A 147 -6.58 -3.43 -22.43
N THR A 148 -6.70 -4.63 -22.93
CA THR A 148 -6.69 -5.87 -22.16
C THR A 148 -5.64 -6.85 -22.67
N ASN A 149 -5.31 -7.81 -21.85
CA ASN A 149 -4.56 -9.02 -22.22
C ASN A 149 -5.19 -10.22 -21.51
N VAL A 150 -4.59 -11.41 -21.66
CA VAL A 150 -5.05 -12.66 -21.03
C VAL A 150 -5.17 -12.58 -19.49
N SER A 151 -4.50 -11.63 -18.85
CA SER A 151 -4.52 -11.45 -17.38
C SER A 151 -5.55 -10.43 -16.91
N GLY A 152 -6.20 -9.67 -17.82
CA GLY A 152 -7.19 -8.65 -17.52
C GLY A 152 -6.85 -7.28 -18.11
N ILE A 153 -7.42 -6.23 -17.52
CA ILE A 153 -7.23 -4.86 -17.99
C ILE A 153 -5.79 -4.40 -17.72
N GLN A 154 -5.19 -3.70 -18.68
CA GLN A 154 -3.85 -3.14 -18.58
C GLN A 154 -3.87 -1.62 -18.43
N GLU A 155 -4.70 -0.97 -19.25
CA GLU A 155 -4.86 0.46 -19.25
C GLU A 155 -6.26 0.87 -19.69
N VAL A 156 -6.71 1.99 -19.18
CA VAL A 156 -7.94 2.66 -19.62
C VAL A 156 -7.56 4.04 -20.16
N ARG A 157 -8.15 4.43 -21.26
CA ARG A 157 -7.90 5.72 -21.86
C ARG A 157 -9.20 6.50 -22.02
N VAL A 158 -9.23 7.69 -21.43
CA VAL A 158 -10.17 8.76 -21.79
C VAL A 158 -9.55 9.49 -22.96
N LYS A 159 -10.22 9.60 -24.09
CA LYS A 159 -9.68 10.26 -25.29
C LYS A 159 -9.16 11.66 -24.89
N GLN A 160 -8.06 12.09 -25.48
CA GLN A 160 -7.30 13.32 -25.16
C GLN A 160 -6.44 13.26 -23.88
N LEU A 161 -6.65 12.31 -22.97
CA LEU A 161 -5.72 12.06 -21.85
C LEU A 161 -4.71 10.98 -22.21
N ASN A 162 -3.61 10.96 -21.48
CA ASN A 162 -2.65 9.88 -21.59
C ASN A 162 -3.28 8.53 -21.14
N PRO A 163 -2.83 7.39 -21.68
CA PRO A 163 -3.26 6.09 -21.19
C PRO A 163 -3.01 5.97 -19.70
N ILE A 164 -4.03 5.53 -18.95
CA ILE A 164 -4.01 5.38 -17.51
C ILE A 164 -3.72 3.91 -17.20
N PRO A 165 -2.54 3.57 -16.65
CA PRO A 165 -2.23 2.19 -16.28
C PRO A 165 -3.12 1.76 -15.12
N THR A 166 -3.65 0.54 -15.19
CA THR A 166 -4.55 -0.03 -14.18
C THR A 166 -4.05 -1.38 -13.70
N ASP A 167 -4.61 -1.87 -12.60
CA ASP A 167 -4.52 -3.29 -12.27
C ASP A 167 -5.43 -4.12 -13.19
N ARG A 168 -5.33 -5.46 -13.11
CA ARG A 168 -6.14 -6.39 -13.93
C ARG A 168 -7.65 -6.20 -13.82
N HIS A 169 -8.10 -5.50 -12.80
CA HIS A 169 -9.53 -5.20 -12.56
C HIS A 169 -9.93 -3.78 -13.02
N GLY A 170 -9.03 -3.03 -13.66
CA GLY A 170 -9.32 -1.66 -14.12
C GLY A 170 -9.25 -0.61 -13.01
N ARG A 171 -8.58 -0.91 -11.89
CA ARG A 171 -8.42 0.03 -10.77
C ARG A 171 -7.08 0.75 -10.85
N VAL A 172 -7.08 2.00 -10.41
CA VAL A 172 -5.89 2.83 -10.23
C VAL A 172 -5.57 3.00 -8.76
N TRP A 173 -4.29 3.05 -8.43
CA TRP A 173 -3.84 3.45 -7.11
C TRP A 173 -4.04 4.95 -6.95
N VAL A 174 -4.82 5.33 -5.95
CA VAL A 174 -5.11 6.75 -5.69
C VAL A 174 -3.91 7.38 -4.99
N ASN A 175 -3.43 8.48 -5.56
CA ASN A 175 -2.47 9.34 -4.90
C ASN A 175 -3.27 10.34 -4.05
N TRP A 176 -3.32 10.09 -2.74
CA TRP A 176 -4.13 10.86 -1.79
C TRP A 176 -3.62 12.29 -1.61
N VAL A 177 -3.60 13.07 -2.68
CA VAL A 177 -3.38 14.52 -2.63
C VAL A 177 -4.66 15.18 -2.13
N GLU A 178 -4.52 16.18 -1.29
CA GLU A 178 -5.69 16.95 -0.85
C GLU A 178 -6.16 17.84 -2.01
N ALA A 179 -7.40 17.61 -2.45
CA ALA A 179 -8.09 18.57 -3.29
C ALA A 179 -8.48 19.78 -2.42
N ASP A 180 -8.46 20.98 -3.00
CA ASP A 180 -8.95 22.18 -2.34
C ASP A 180 -10.40 21.95 -1.90
N SER A 181 -10.65 22.04 -0.61
CA SER A 181 -11.97 21.82 -0.03
C SER A 181 -12.39 23.08 0.76
N THR A 182 -13.50 23.66 0.41
CA THR A 182 -14.00 24.86 1.06
C THR A 182 -15.54 24.92 1.04
N THR A 183 -16.11 25.84 1.77
CA THR A 183 -17.56 26.12 1.75
C THR A 183 -17.91 27.06 0.60
N LEU A 184 -19.16 26.99 0.13
CA LEU A 184 -19.66 27.74 -1.02
C LEU A 184 -19.34 29.24 -1.02
N ASP A 185 -19.32 29.87 0.16
CA ASP A 185 -19.17 31.33 0.33
C ASP A 185 -17.72 31.83 0.15
N LYS A 186 -16.72 30.90 0.01
CA LYS A 186 -15.29 31.24 0.00
C LYS A 186 -14.54 30.64 -1.18
N MET A 187 -15.28 30.17 -2.19
CA MET A 187 -14.67 29.43 -3.30
C MET A 187 -14.15 30.34 -4.40
N ASP A 188 -12.87 30.24 -4.67
CA ASP A 188 -12.31 30.52 -5.99
C ASP A 188 -12.48 29.27 -6.86
N VAL A 189 -13.46 29.29 -7.79
CA VAL A 189 -13.80 28.16 -8.67
C VAL A 189 -13.46 28.43 -10.13
N GLU A 190 -12.87 29.57 -10.44
CA GLU A 190 -12.53 29.96 -11.82
C GLU A 190 -11.58 28.94 -12.44
N GLY A 191 -11.97 28.39 -13.57
CA GLY A 191 -11.21 27.38 -14.31
C GLY A 191 -11.14 26.01 -13.65
N LYS A 192 -11.85 25.76 -12.55
CA LYS A 192 -11.78 24.50 -11.79
C LYS A 192 -12.97 23.58 -12.08
N MET A 193 -12.77 22.29 -11.93
CA MET A 193 -13.84 21.30 -11.81
C MET A 193 -14.34 21.28 -10.36
N VAL A 194 -15.65 21.45 -10.16
CA VAL A 194 -16.25 21.51 -8.84
C VAL A 194 -17.00 20.22 -8.55
N ILE A 195 -16.68 19.57 -7.44
CA ILE A 195 -17.41 18.39 -6.94
C ILE A 195 -18.19 18.82 -5.69
N VAL A 196 -19.51 18.83 -5.80
CA VAL A 196 -20.42 19.14 -4.71
C VAL A 196 -20.82 17.87 -3.98
N GLY A 197 -20.61 17.83 -2.69
CA GLY A 197 -21.00 16.71 -1.83
C GLY A 197 -21.48 17.17 -0.47
N THR A 198 -22.24 16.33 0.22
CA THR A 198 -22.71 16.61 1.57
C THR A 198 -21.78 16.00 2.62
N THR A 199 -21.51 16.78 3.68
CA THR A 199 -20.81 16.31 4.89
C THR A 199 -21.74 16.19 6.08
N ALA A 200 -23.06 16.32 5.86
CA ALA A 200 -24.05 16.20 6.91
C ALA A 200 -24.03 14.78 7.52
N LYS A 201 -23.96 14.73 8.84
CA LYS A 201 -23.89 13.45 9.58
C LYS A 201 -25.11 12.59 9.29
N GLY A 202 -24.90 11.31 9.00
CA GLY A 202 -25.96 10.33 8.77
C GLY A 202 -26.50 10.26 7.35
N ILE A 203 -26.05 11.12 6.42
CA ILE A 203 -26.48 11.08 5.00
C ILE A 203 -25.59 10.15 4.18
N LEU A 204 -24.28 10.37 4.21
CA LEU A 204 -23.31 9.49 3.53
C LEU A 204 -22.28 8.99 4.54
N PRO A 205 -21.98 7.68 4.54
CA PRO A 205 -20.94 7.14 5.38
C PRO A 205 -19.56 7.62 4.91
N GLN A 206 -18.69 7.88 5.86
CA GLN A 206 -17.27 8.07 5.57
C GLN A 206 -16.63 6.69 5.31
N VAL A 207 -15.66 6.66 4.42
CA VAL A 207 -14.93 5.47 4.01
C VAL A 207 -13.50 5.56 4.50
N ALA A 208 -12.96 4.47 5.01
CA ALA A 208 -11.59 4.39 5.49
C ALA A 208 -10.59 4.40 4.33
N THR A 209 -9.62 5.29 4.40
CA THR A 209 -8.55 5.48 3.42
C THR A 209 -7.20 5.59 4.12
N PRO A 210 -6.06 5.51 3.43
CA PRO A 210 -4.75 5.75 4.02
C PRO A 210 -4.58 7.12 4.69
N LYS A 211 -5.39 8.11 4.32
CA LYS A 211 -5.44 9.45 4.94
C LYS A 211 -6.43 9.58 6.09
N GLY A 212 -7.14 8.52 6.42
CA GLY A 212 -8.21 8.52 7.43
C GLY A 212 -9.60 8.38 6.80
N LEU A 213 -10.62 8.81 7.54
CA LEU A 213 -12.00 8.73 7.09
C LEU A 213 -12.33 9.88 6.14
N LEU A 214 -12.69 9.57 4.90
CA LEU A 214 -13.06 10.54 3.87
C LEU A 214 -14.50 10.32 3.40
N TYR A 215 -15.15 11.40 2.99
CA TYR A 215 -16.45 11.33 2.34
C TYR A 215 -16.31 10.90 0.87
N PRO A 216 -17.34 10.30 0.26
CA PRO A 216 -17.29 9.84 -1.12
C PRO A 216 -16.85 10.90 -2.14
N HIS A 217 -17.29 12.15 -2.00
CA HIS A 217 -16.89 13.25 -2.88
C HIS A 217 -15.39 13.57 -2.78
N GLN A 218 -14.78 13.45 -1.60
CA GLN A 218 -13.34 13.65 -1.40
C GLN A 218 -12.53 12.53 -2.05
N ILE A 219 -13.04 11.28 -1.99
CA ILE A 219 -12.40 10.13 -2.66
C ILE A 219 -12.44 10.31 -4.17
N GLN A 220 -13.57 10.74 -4.72
CA GLN A 220 -13.69 11.00 -6.16
C GLN A 220 -12.82 12.19 -6.62
N ALA A 221 -12.69 13.22 -5.80
CA ALA A 221 -11.76 14.32 -6.06
C ALA A 221 -10.32 13.82 -6.10
N ALA A 222 -9.90 13.00 -5.12
CA ALA A 222 -8.57 12.40 -5.11
C ALA A 222 -8.30 11.49 -6.33
N LEU A 223 -9.31 10.80 -6.84
CA LEU A 223 -9.22 10.03 -8.10
C LEU A 223 -8.96 10.96 -9.30
N VAL A 224 -9.74 12.04 -9.44
CA VAL A 224 -9.59 13.02 -10.52
C VAL A 224 -8.19 13.66 -10.47
N GLU A 225 -7.77 14.11 -9.32
CA GLU A 225 -6.42 14.67 -9.09
C GLU A 225 -5.32 13.65 -9.45
N THR A 226 -5.50 12.39 -9.08
CA THR A 226 -4.56 11.32 -9.43
C THR A 226 -4.38 11.21 -10.94
N VAL A 227 -5.47 11.22 -11.70
CA VAL A 227 -5.44 11.09 -13.16
C VAL A 227 -4.87 12.34 -13.82
N LEU A 228 -5.21 13.53 -13.35
CA LEU A 228 -4.70 14.78 -13.88
C LEU A 228 -3.20 14.96 -13.62
N HIS A 229 -2.72 14.62 -12.42
CA HIS A 229 -1.30 14.68 -12.08
C HIS A 229 -0.47 13.63 -12.83
N ALA A 230 -1.09 12.56 -13.32
CA ALA A 230 -0.42 11.55 -14.14
C ALA A 230 0.14 12.10 -15.46
N SER A 231 -0.35 13.22 -15.93
CA SER A 231 0.24 13.91 -17.09
C SER A 231 1.63 14.47 -16.80
N ASN A 232 1.95 14.77 -15.54
CA ASN A 232 3.20 15.39 -15.09
C ASN A 232 4.09 14.49 -14.23
N LYS A 233 3.54 13.46 -13.60
CA LYS A 233 4.26 12.48 -12.76
C LYS A 233 3.75 11.07 -13.05
N ARG A 234 4.61 10.05 -12.83
CA ARG A 234 4.16 8.66 -12.94
C ARG A 234 3.04 8.39 -11.94
N MET A 235 1.96 7.78 -12.43
CA MET A 235 0.94 7.22 -11.54
C MET A 235 1.54 6.08 -10.71
N PRO A 236 1.14 5.94 -9.44
CA PRO A 236 1.49 4.77 -8.66
C PRO A 236 0.99 3.50 -9.37
N ALA A 237 1.90 2.63 -9.74
CA ALA A 237 1.58 1.39 -10.42
C ALA A 237 2.52 0.26 -10.00
N ILE A 238 2.03 -0.97 -10.01
CA ILE A 238 2.84 -2.17 -9.86
C ILE A 238 3.43 -2.48 -11.24
N PRO A 239 4.77 -2.42 -11.41
CA PRO A 239 5.38 -2.72 -12.69
C PRO A 239 5.17 -4.21 -13.07
N PRO A 240 5.10 -4.56 -14.35
CA PRO A 240 4.93 -5.95 -14.79
C PRO A 240 6.03 -6.91 -14.26
N ILE A 241 7.22 -6.37 -14.01
CA ILE A 241 8.37 -7.12 -13.48
C ILE A 241 8.49 -7.03 -11.95
N ALA A 242 7.49 -6.51 -11.22
CA ALA A 242 7.56 -6.32 -9.77
C ALA A 242 7.97 -7.60 -9.04
N MET A 243 7.30 -8.70 -9.29
CA MET A 243 7.58 -9.99 -8.66
C MET A 243 9.03 -10.46 -8.89
N PHE A 244 9.59 -10.22 -10.08
CA PHE A 244 10.99 -10.53 -10.34
C PHE A 244 11.93 -9.61 -9.57
N CYS A 245 11.66 -8.31 -9.53
CA CYS A 245 12.44 -7.35 -8.76
C CYS A 245 12.38 -7.64 -7.25
N GLU A 246 11.23 -7.98 -6.73
CA GLU A 246 11.02 -8.39 -5.33
C GLU A 246 11.83 -9.65 -5.00
N ALA A 247 11.79 -10.66 -5.87
CA ALA A 247 12.59 -11.88 -5.71
C ALA A 247 14.10 -11.60 -5.73
N VAL A 248 14.57 -10.70 -6.59
CA VAL A 248 15.99 -10.30 -6.64
C VAL A 248 16.40 -9.57 -5.36
N VAL A 249 15.61 -8.60 -4.92
CA VAL A 249 15.88 -7.86 -3.66
C VAL A 249 15.91 -8.81 -2.48
N PHE A 250 14.96 -9.73 -2.39
CA PHE A 250 14.91 -10.78 -1.37
C PHE A 250 16.17 -11.64 -1.37
N LEU A 251 16.52 -12.26 -2.52
CA LEU A 251 17.65 -13.17 -2.61
C LEU A 251 18.98 -12.46 -2.32
N VAL A 252 19.19 -11.29 -2.89
CA VAL A 252 20.43 -10.52 -2.70
C VAL A 252 20.54 -10.05 -1.26
N GLY A 253 19.48 -9.49 -0.67
CA GLY A 253 19.49 -9.00 0.70
C GLY A 253 19.77 -10.12 1.71
N VAL A 254 19.03 -11.22 1.64
CA VAL A 254 19.23 -12.39 2.50
C VAL A 254 20.64 -12.97 2.36
N PHE A 255 21.15 -13.08 1.12
CA PHE A 255 22.50 -13.60 0.86
C PHE A 255 23.57 -12.68 1.45
N LEU A 256 23.46 -11.37 1.29
CA LEU A 256 24.41 -10.41 1.86
C LEU A 256 24.41 -10.44 3.39
N VAL A 257 23.24 -10.51 4.03
CA VAL A 257 23.11 -10.64 5.49
C VAL A 257 23.77 -11.95 5.96
N PHE A 258 23.52 -13.06 5.28
CA PHE A 258 24.12 -14.35 5.59
C PHE A 258 25.65 -14.30 5.49
N LEU A 259 26.19 -13.75 4.40
CA LEU A 259 27.64 -13.59 4.23
C LEU A 259 28.26 -12.70 5.32
N ALA A 260 27.60 -11.56 5.61
CA ALA A 260 28.09 -10.62 6.59
C ALA A 260 28.29 -11.28 7.97
N LEU A 261 27.33 -12.09 8.41
CA LEU A 261 27.36 -12.72 9.73
C LEU A 261 28.26 -13.95 9.82
N ASN A 262 28.54 -14.63 8.69
CA ASN A 262 29.40 -15.81 8.70
C ASN A 262 30.88 -15.50 8.48
N TYR A 263 31.19 -14.47 7.66
CA TYR A 263 32.57 -14.19 7.27
C TYR A 263 33.19 -12.96 7.94
N LEU A 264 32.38 -12.10 8.54
CA LEU A 264 32.86 -10.95 9.30
C LEU A 264 32.74 -11.22 10.80
N GLY A 265 33.52 -10.52 11.60
CA GLY A 265 33.37 -10.57 13.05
C GLY A 265 31.96 -10.13 13.50
N VAL A 266 31.51 -10.59 14.64
CA VAL A 266 30.13 -10.41 15.15
C VAL A 266 29.63 -8.98 15.05
N TYR A 267 30.42 -7.99 15.49
CA TYR A 267 30.02 -6.58 15.44
C TYR A 267 29.96 -6.03 14.01
N ALA A 268 30.97 -6.35 13.18
CA ALA A 268 31.00 -5.91 11.80
C ALA A 268 29.85 -6.52 10.98
N GLY A 269 29.58 -7.81 11.22
CA GLY A 269 28.47 -8.53 10.61
C GLY A 269 27.10 -7.94 10.96
N LEU A 270 26.88 -7.57 12.23
CA LEU A 270 25.66 -6.92 12.67
C LEU A 270 25.48 -5.52 12.06
N ILE A 271 26.53 -4.70 12.07
CA ILE A 271 26.48 -3.35 11.48
C ILE A 271 26.17 -3.46 9.98
N LEU A 272 26.81 -4.37 9.26
CA LEU A 272 26.56 -4.54 7.83
C LEU A 272 25.13 -5.08 7.56
N SER A 273 24.64 -6.01 8.38
CA SER A 273 23.27 -6.52 8.27
C SER A 273 22.23 -5.39 8.46
N VAL A 274 22.41 -4.54 9.47
CA VAL A 274 21.56 -3.35 9.66
C VAL A 274 21.67 -2.39 8.47
N GLY A 275 22.87 -2.24 7.90
CA GLY A 275 23.10 -1.45 6.69
C GLY A 275 22.34 -1.98 5.46
N VAL A 276 22.34 -3.30 5.26
CA VAL A 276 21.57 -3.96 4.18
C VAL A 276 20.07 -3.74 4.39
N MET A 277 19.54 -4.02 5.57
CA MET A 277 18.12 -3.79 5.89
C MET A 277 17.70 -2.34 5.70
N SER A 278 18.55 -1.40 6.14
CA SER A 278 18.30 0.04 5.95
C SER A 278 18.30 0.42 4.47
N SER A 279 19.20 -0.13 3.66
CA SER A 279 19.24 0.12 2.22
C SER A 279 18.02 -0.46 1.50
N THR A 280 17.55 -1.63 1.88
CA THR A 280 16.30 -2.23 1.36
C THR A 280 15.09 -1.34 1.69
N ALA A 281 14.98 -0.85 2.94
CA ALA A 281 13.91 0.05 3.35
C ALA A 281 13.95 1.38 2.58
N LEU A 282 15.13 2.00 2.46
CA LEU A 282 15.32 3.25 1.74
C LEU A 282 15.01 3.09 0.23
N LEU A 283 15.39 1.97 -0.37
CA LEU A 283 15.04 1.63 -1.74
C LEU A 283 13.52 1.58 -1.92
N GLY A 284 12.79 0.92 -1.00
CA GLY A 284 11.33 0.89 -1.02
C GLY A 284 10.71 2.29 -0.96
N VAL A 285 11.17 3.13 -0.03
CA VAL A 285 10.70 4.52 0.08
C VAL A 285 10.99 5.31 -1.20
N TYR A 286 12.19 5.16 -1.77
CA TYR A 286 12.57 5.82 -3.02
C TYR A 286 11.67 5.40 -4.19
N LEU A 287 11.41 4.10 -4.34
CA LEU A 287 10.56 3.57 -5.42
C LEU A 287 9.11 4.07 -5.28
N ILE A 288 8.54 4.01 -4.07
CA ILE A 288 7.18 4.50 -3.80
C ILE A 288 7.06 6.00 -4.13
N ARG A 289 8.05 6.82 -3.74
CA ARG A 289 8.06 8.25 -4.08
C ARG A 289 8.11 8.51 -5.59
N ASN A 290 8.66 7.59 -6.36
CA ASN A 290 8.68 7.66 -7.82
C ASN A 290 7.48 6.95 -8.48
N GLY A 291 6.45 6.58 -7.72
CA GLY A 291 5.25 5.92 -8.24
C GLY A 291 5.46 4.46 -8.64
N ILE A 292 6.54 3.81 -8.20
CA ILE A 292 6.82 2.40 -8.47
C ILE A 292 6.49 1.61 -7.22
N LEU A 293 5.42 0.82 -7.27
CA LEU A 293 4.95 0.02 -6.14
C LEU A 293 5.61 -1.37 -6.19
N ILE A 294 6.61 -1.56 -5.34
CA ILE A 294 7.29 -2.86 -5.11
C ILE A 294 7.20 -3.14 -3.62
N ASP A 295 6.84 -4.38 -3.27
CA ASP A 295 6.76 -4.80 -1.87
C ASP A 295 8.16 -5.19 -1.35
N VAL A 296 8.68 -4.38 -0.44
CA VAL A 296 9.94 -4.65 0.27
C VAL A 296 9.73 -5.23 1.67
N THR A 297 8.50 -5.47 2.07
CA THR A 297 8.16 -5.95 3.43
C THR A 297 8.66 -7.36 3.66
N TRP A 298 8.40 -8.26 2.70
CA TRP A 298 8.86 -9.65 2.77
C TRP A 298 10.39 -9.77 2.73
N PRO A 299 11.12 -9.09 1.83
CA PRO A 299 12.58 -8.98 1.92
C PRO A 299 13.06 -8.58 3.32
N LEU A 300 12.56 -7.50 3.90
CA LEU A 300 12.96 -7.01 5.22
C LEU A 300 12.70 -8.01 6.35
N ILE A 301 11.52 -8.64 6.37
CA ILE A 301 11.19 -9.67 7.36
C ILE A 301 12.16 -10.85 7.23
N SER A 302 12.44 -11.28 6.02
CA SER A 302 13.33 -12.41 5.75
C SER A 302 14.78 -12.11 6.11
N GLU A 303 15.28 -10.91 5.78
CA GLU A 303 16.60 -10.43 6.20
C GLU A 303 16.72 -10.44 7.72
N PHE A 304 15.71 -9.96 8.44
CA PHE A 304 15.67 -9.96 9.91
C PHE A 304 15.67 -11.39 10.48
N VAL A 305 14.87 -12.30 9.95
CA VAL A 305 14.80 -13.69 10.39
C VAL A 305 16.15 -14.40 10.17
N VAL A 306 16.75 -14.22 8.98
CA VAL A 306 18.06 -14.80 8.66
C VAL A 306 19.14 -14.19 9.56
N ALA A 307 19.14 -12.89 9.76
CA ALA A 307 20.07 -12.21 10.66
C ALA A 307 19.98 -12.78 12.10
N SER A 308 18.78 -12.86 12.63
CA SER A 308 18.54 -13.35 14.01
C SER A 308 18.93 -14.82 14.16
N THR A 309 18.55 -15.65 13.21
CA THR A 309 18.85 -17.09 13.23
C THR A 309 20.34 -17.35 13.09
N THR A 310 21.02 -16.72 12.12
CA THR A 310 22.46 -16.88 11.89
C THR A 310 23.26 -16.37 13.10
N PHE A 311 22.88 -15.22 13.64
CA PHE A 311 23.52 -14.69 14.85
C PHE A 311 23.38 -15.65 16.04
N TYR A 312 22.19 -16.20 16.27
CA TYR A 312 21.94 -17.17 17.34
C TYR A 312 22.77 -18.45 17.16
N LEU A 313 22.84 -19.00 15.95
CA LEU A 313 23.61 -20.21 15.65
C LEU A 313 25.11 -19.98 15.87
N ASN A 314 25.67 -18.88 15.35
CA ASN A 314 27.07 -18.50 15.54
C ASN A 314 27.41 -18.25 17.02
N TYR A 315 26.52 -17.58 17.75
CA TYR A 315 26.69 -17.37 19.19
C TYR A 315 26.72 -18.72 19.95
N LYS A 316 25.78 -19.61 19.64
CA LYS A 316 25.70 -20.94 20.26
C LYS A 316 26.96 -21.79 19.97
N GLU A 317 27.48 -21.72 18.77
CA GLU A 317 28.70 -22.42 18.38
C GLU A 317 29.93 -21.87 19.12
N GLN A 318 30.09 -20.55 19.15
CA GLN A 318 31.18 -19.92 19.92
C GLN A 318 31.06 -20.22 21.41
N TYR A 319 29.86 -20.23 21.97
CA TYR A 319 29.64 -20.58 23.37
C TYR A 319 30.06 -22.03 23.65
N LYS A 320 29.66 -22.99 22.79
CA LYS A 320 30.07 -24.40 22.89
C LYS A 320 31.60 -24.54 22.85
N LEU A 321 32.24 -23.88 21.89
CA LEU A 321 33.69 -23.92 21.75
C LEU A 321 34.40 -23.38 23.01
N ARG A 322 33.96 -22.27 23.53
CA ARG A 322 34.47 -21.72 24.79
C ARG A 322 34.33 -22.71 25.97
N GLN A 323 33.18 -23.39 26.06
CA GLN A 323 32.94 -24.38 27.11
C GLN A 323 33.84 -25.63 26.95
N GLN A 324 34.06 -26.07 25.71
CA GLN A 324 34.96 -27.16 25.41
C GLN A 324 36.44 -26.85 25.82
N ILE A 325 36.90 -25.65 25.41
CA ILE A 325 38.24 -25.17 25.77
C ILE A 325 38.35 -25.09 27.31
N LYS A 326 37.35 -24.52 27.99
CA LYS A 326 37.32 -24.43 29.44
C LYS A 326 37.43 -25.81 30.09
N LYS A 327 36.63 -26.81 29.65
CA LYS A 327 36.69 -28.18 30.19
C LYS A 327 38.06 -28.86 29.95
N GLN A 328 38.70 -28.64 28.81
CA GLN A 328 40.03 -29.18 28.51
C GLN A 328 41.08 -28.60 29.48
N PHE A 329 41.02 -27.29 29.76
CA PHE A 329 41.92 -26.65 30.74
C PHE A 329 41.66 -27.11 32.17
N GLU A 330 40.41 -27.38 32.56
CA GLU A 330 40.04 -27.87 33.88
C GLU A 330 40.59 -29.27 34.18
N HIS A 331 40.96 -30.08 33.21
CA HIS A 331 41.61 -31.35 33.41
C HIS A 331 43.10 -31.25 33.75
N TYR A 332 43.75 -30.14 33.38
CA TYR A 332 45.18 -29.94 33.60
C TYR A 332 45.48 -28.90 34.69
N LEU A 333 44.51 -28.05 35.05
CA LEU A 333 44.65 -26.98 36.03
C LEU A 333 43.50 -27.03 37.03
N ASP A 334 43.79 -26.71 38.30
CA ASP A 334 42.73 -26.56 39.30
C ASP A 334 41.65 -25.56 38.79
N PRO A 335 40.36 -25.95 38.79
CA PRO A 335 39.27 -25.11 38.34
C PRO A 335 39.23 -23.71 39.00
N ARG A 336 39.73 -23.60 40.24
CA ARG A 336 39.85 -22.32 40.94
C ARG A 336 40.90 -21.42 40.29
N GLN A 337 42.00 -22.00 39.80
CA GLN A 337 43.05 -21.26 39.10
C GLN A 337 42.57 -20.80 37.72
N VAL A 338 41.87 -21.67 36.99
CA VAL A 338 41.27 -21.33 35.69
C VAL A 338 40.28 -20.17 35.84
N LYS A 339 39.40 -20.22 36.82
CA LYS A 339 38.46 -19.13 37.10
C LYS A 339 39.17 -17.83 37.46
N ARG A 340 40.22 -17.90 38.32
CA ARG A 340 41.00 -16.72 38.73
C ARG A 340 41.72 -16.07 37.54
N LEU A 341 42.20 -16.86 36.57
CA LEU A 341 42.83 -16.38 35.35
C LEU A 341 41.80 -15.78 34.36
N GLN A 342 40.58 -16.32 34.33
CA GLN A 342 39.48 -15.75 33.53
C GLN A 342 39.01 -14.40 34.06
N ASP A 343 38.91 -14.28 35.40
CA ASP A 343 38.47 -13.05 36.05
C ASP A 343 39.56 -11.96 36.02
N ASN A 344 40.85 -12.36 35.91
CA ASN A 344 42.00 -11.46 35.88
C ASN A 344 43.05 -11.93 34.84
N PRO A 345 42.85 -11.65 33.54
CA PRO A 345 43.75 -12.08 32.44
C PRO A 345 45.18 -11.55 32.59
N GLU A 346 45.37 -10.47 33.32
CA GLU A 346 46.69 -9.83 33.61
C GLU A 346 47.59 -10.70 34.51
N LEU A 347 47.05 -11.72 35.16
CA LEU A 347 47.83 -12.69 35.93
C LEU A 347 48.62 -13.68 35.05
N LEU A 348 48.35 -13.73 33.75
CA LEU A 348 49.12 -14.49 32.74
C LEU A 348 50.44 -13.81 32.36
N LYS A 349 51.19 -13.30 33.33
CA LYS A 349 52.55 -12.77 33.09
C LYS A 349 53.55 -13.90 33.14
N LEU A 350 54.40 -13.96 32.12
CA LEU A 350 55.59 -14.81 32.11
C LEU A 350 56.53 -14.30 33.19
N GLY A 351 56.52 -14.95 34.34
CA GLY A 351 57.38 -14.66 35.48
C GLY A 351 56.93 -15.45 36.69
N GLY A 352 57.87 -15.99 37.44
CA GLY A 352 57.59 -16.75 38.65
C GLY A 352 57.13 -15.85 39.79
N GLU A 353 56.21 -16.33 40.60
CA GLU A 353 55.77 -15.67 41.85
C GLU A 353 56.43 -16.40 43.05
N LYS A 354 57.08 -15.67 43.91
CA LYS A 354 57.61 -16.26 45.16
C LYS A 354 56.45 -16.52 46.12
N LYS A 355 56.23 -17.81 46.41
CA LYS A 355 55.25 -18.27 47.41
C LYS A 355 55.85 -19.22 48.35
N TYR A 356 55.45 -19.18 49.62
CA TYR A 356 55.77 -20.25 50.60
C TYR A 356 54.84 -21.43 50.30
N CYS A 357 55.43 -22.54 49.86
CA CYS A 357 54.70 -23.75 49.51
C CYS A 357 55.23 -24.91 50.30
N THR A 358 54.35 -25.81 50.74
CA THR A 358 54.75 -27.11 51.33
C THR A 358 54.63 -28.11 50.15
N PHE A 359 55.73 -28.81 49.88
CA PHE A 359 55.76 -29.86 48.85
C PHE A 359 55.61 -31.22 49.54
N LEU A 360 54.63 -32.02 49.02
CA LEU A 360 54.43 -33.39 49.45
C LEU A 360 54.72 -34.26 48.25
N PHE A 361 55.68 -35.14 48.38
CA PHE A 361 55.99 -36.15 47.38
C PHE A 361 55.45 -37.50 47.87
N THR A 362 54.56 -38.10 47.06
CA THR A 362 54.00 -39.43 47.28
C THR A 362 54.34 -40.30 46.10
N ASP A 363 54.69 -41.53 46.42
CA ASP A 363 54.96 -42.56 45.36
C ASP A 363 54.21 -43.85 45.70
N VAL A 364 53.82 -44.58 44.69
CA VAL A 364 53.10 -45.84 44.86
C VAL A 364 54.13 -46.96 44.89
N ARG A 365 54.28 -47.60 46.05
CA ARG A 365 55.20 -48.72 46.23
C ARG A 365 54.80 -49.88 45.30
N GLY A 366 55.74 -50.32 44.47
CA GLY A 366 55.52 -51.44 43.54
C GLY A 366 54.77 -51.11 42.29
N PHE A 367 54.64 -49.80 41.91
CA PHE A 367 53.93 -49.34 40.74
C PHE A 367 54.40 -49.97 39.42
N THR A 368 55.72 -50.17 39.26
CA THR A 368 56.32 -50.81 38.09
C THR A 368 55.82 -52.21 37.91
N ALA A 369 55.85 -53.03 38.97
CA ALA A 369 55.34 -54.41 38.94
C ALA A 369 53.81 -54.47 38.70
N LEU A 370 53.08 -53.52 39.27
CA LEU A 370 51.63 -53.42 39.01
C LEU A 370 51.34 -53.02 37.58
N SER A 371 52.01 -52.02 37.03
CA SER A 371 51.80 -51.58 35.62
C SER A 371 52.20 -52.59 34.57
N GLU A 372 53.10 -53.51 34.89
CA GLU A 372 53.45 -54.63 34.03
C GLU A 372 52.48 -55.84 34.11
N SER A 373 51.65 -55.88 35.17
CA SER A 373 50.71 -56.97 35.45
C SER A 373 49.27 -56.70 34.99
N VAL A 374 48.94 -55.48 34.63
CA VAL A 374 47.58 -55.09 34.22
C VAL A 374 47.58 -54.45 32.86
N THR A 375 46.42 -54.43 32.14
CA THR A 375 46.28 -53.77 30.85
C THR A 375 46.14 -52.27 31.06
N PRO A 376 46.39 -51.40 30.04
CA PRO A 376 46.28 -49.95 30.16
C PRO A 376 44.87 -49.45 30.51
N GLU A 377 43.84 -50.29 30.31
CA GLU A 377 42.44 -50.02 30.63
C GLU A 377 42.07 -50.39 32.09
N GLU A 378 42.81 -51.25 32.73
CA GLU A 378 42.66 -51.62 34.16
C GLU A 378 43.45 -50.70 35.05
#